data_57a842539582f3a7e99688b98e442edb
#
_entry.id   57a842539582f3a7e99688b98e442edb
#
_cell.length_a   1.000
_cell.length_b   1.000
_cell.length_c   1.000
_cell.angle_alpha   90.00
_cell.angle_beta   90.00
_cell.angle_gamma   90.00
#
_symmetry.space_group_name_H-M   'P 1'
#
loop_
_entity.id
_entity.type
_entity.pdbx_description
1 polymer ?
#
loop_
_entity_poly.entity_id
_entity_poly.type
_entity_poly.pdbx_seq_one_letter_code
_entity_poly.pdbx_strand_id
1 'polypeptide(L)'
;MYSITPQIQPIIPSYHVNILSDSQLTEMKSATLEVLEEVGVHCPSKKALDIYADHGCMVDIQKQTVKLPADVVLEAMSRAPRAYIMGGRSVEYDLILDGTRMYCATDGCGVETIDFKTGQRRASVKEDVAKMARVADYLPFIGFYWPMVSAQDYPPTAPLHELDASFSNTVKHVQTPTVVTERVARYAVEMAGVIAGDKNTLQKRPPLSLLICTIAPLAQDKESMEAALVFAEAGLPVGFMSMALGGSTAPATVPGTVLVGDAEIVSAMVLMQLAYPGTPTYHSLMPGIMHPRTGDFLGSTPEAFLIYSVGVELAHMWGVPTLAGVGAEAATSSWESALGVASSMLLCALCGAETVSGLGLRETCTLLTPESLVLDSEIYNMVLSSAAGLSIDKETLAIDIIKKVGPGGHFLNQPHTREHLRKRVFSDLTFQLNPGGGYRDPIEVAIEKTEWILENHYPEPLLENQKKEIQQILKAADRELE
;
A
#
# COMPACT_ATOMS: atom_id res chain seq x y z
N MET A 1 16.29 15.73 -21.54
CA MET A 1 17.17 15.60 -20.34
C MET A 1 16.26 15.08 -19.25
N TYR A 2 16.58 13.99 -18.56
CA TYR A 2 15.76 13.51 -17.46
C TYR A 2 16.02 14.34 -16.19
N SER A 3 15.06 14.34 -15.27
CA SER A 3 15.14 15.02 -13.98
C SER A 3 15.48 13.99 -12.89
N ILE A 4 16.10 14.47 -11.83
CA ILE A 4 16.42 13.61 -10.68
C ILE A 4 15.13 13.39 -9.89
N THR A 5 14.79 12.11 -9.62
CA THR A 5 13.71 11.75 -8.72
C THR A 5 14.08 12.16 -7.28
N PRO A 6 13.21 12.86 -6.54
CA PRO A 6 13.46 13.19 -5.16
C PRO A 6 13.67 11.94 -4.30
N GLN A 7 14.51 12.06 -3.26
CA GLN A 7 14.69 10.99 -2.28
C GLN A 7 13.38 10.68 -1.56
N ILE A 8 13.14 9.41 -1.31
CA ILE A 8 11.97 8.95 -0.57
C ILE A 8 12.06 9.42 0.89
N GLN A 9 10.97 10.00 1.39
CA GLN A 9 10.84 10.47 2.76
C GLN A 9 9.86 9.55 3.51
N PRO A 10 10.33 8.60 4.34
CA PRO A 10 9.45 7.79 5.17
C PRO A 10 8.97 8.59 6.39
N ILE A 11 7.84 8.19 6.95
CA ILE A 11 7.41 8.61 8.29
C ILE A 11 8.13 7.75 9.31
N ILE A 12 8.81 8.39 10.27
CA ILE A 12 9.49 7.74 11.39
C ILE A 12 8.83 8.21 12.68
N PRO A 13 7.90 7.42 13.26
CA PRO A 13 7.22 7.80 14.47
C PRO A 13 8.18 7.85 15.66
N SER A 14 8.09 8.90 16.47
CA SER A 14 8.86 9.03 17.71
C SER A 14 8.16 8.39 18.92
N TYR A 15 6.92 7.98 18.75
CA TYR A 15 6.09 7.31 19.74
C TYR A 15 5.09 6.38 19.06
N HIS A 16 4.63 5.37 19.79
CA HIS A 16 3.69 4.37 19.30
C HIS A 16 2.41 4.34 20.12
N VAL A 17 1.34 3.89 19.50
CA VAL A 17 0.03 3.64 20.10
C VAL A 17 -0.31 2.18 19.89
N ASN A 18 -0.76 1.51 20.93
CA ASN A 18 -1.29 0.14 20.85
C ASN A 18 -2.80 0.19 21.05
N ILE A 19 -3.53 -0.45 20.16
CA ILE A 19 -4.99 -0.58 20.21
C ILE A 19 -5.36 -1.77 21.12
N LEU A 20 -4.61 -2.88 21.00
CA LEU A 20 -4.83 -4.10 21.75
C LEU A 20 -3.78 -4.26 22.85
N SER A 21 -4.19 -4.86 23.96
CA SER A 21 -3.25 -5.36 24.97
C SER A 21 -2.63 -6.69 24.53
N ASP A 22 -1.50 -7.08 25.12
CA ASP A 22 -0.84 -8.36 24.85
C ASP A 22 -1.76 -9.57 25.04
N SER A 23 -2.67 -9.52 26.01
CA SER A 23 -3.67 -10.57 26.24
C SER A 23 -4.69 -10.66 25.13
N GLN A 24 -5.15 -9.50 24.61
CA GLN A 24 -6.09 -9.45 23.47
C GLN A 24 -5.42 -9.91 22.17
N LEU A 25 -4.16 -9.55 21.92
CA LEU A 25 -3.40 -10.06 20.79
C LEU A 25 -3.24 -11.59 20.87
N THR A 26 -2.95 -12.12 22.06
CA THR A 26 -2.85 -13.57 22.26
C THR A 26 -4.18 -14.27 22.03
N GLU A 27 -5.28 -13.69 22.48
CA GLU A 27 -6.64 -14.20 22.23
C GLU A 27 -6.98 -14.20 20.75
N MET A 28 -6.70 -13.11 20.04
CA MET A 28 -6.89 -13.02 18.58
C MET A 28 -6.10 -14.10 17.84
N LYS A 29 -4.81 -14.27 18.18
CA LYS A 29 -3.97 -15.31 17.58
C LYS A 29 -4.55 -16.70 17.80
N SER A 30 -5.00 -17.00 19.03
CA SER A 30 -5.60 -18.29 19.36
C SER A 30 -6.89 -18.53 18.59
N ALA A 31 -7.73 -17.49 18.45
CA ALA A 31 -8.97 -17.57 17.69
C ALA A 31 -8.70 -17.77 16.18
N THR A 32 -7.69 -17.12 15.60
CA THR A 32 -7.29 -17.34 14.21
C THR A 32 -6.85 -18.78 13.99
N LEU A 33 -6.03 -19.34 14.89
CA LEU A 33 -5.61 -20.74 14.83
C LEU A 33 -6.81 -21.68 14.93
N GLU A 34 -7.74 -21.43 15.85
CA GLU A 34 -8.97 -22.22 15.99
C GLU A 34 -9.83 -22.20 14.72
N VAL A 35 -10.04 -21.02 14.10
CA VAL A 35 -10.77 -20.91 12.83
C VAL A 35 -10.08 -21.69 11.73
N LEU A 36 -8.77 -21.60 11.61
CA LEU A 36 -8.01 -22.32 10.57
C LEU A 36 -8.04 -23.85 10.79
N GLU A 37 -8.01 -24.31 12.02
CA GLU A 37 -8.01 -25.74 12.38
C GLU A 37 -9.42 -26.36 12.35
N GLU A 38 -10.44 -25.66 12.86
CA GLU A 38 -11.78 -26.22 12.98
C GLU A 38 -12.69 -25.93 11.79
N VAL A 39 -12.57 -24.74 11.19
CA VAL A 39 -13.35 -24.33 10.01
C VAL A 39 -12.57 -24.53 8.73
N GLY A 40 -11.35 -23.95 8.67
CA GLY A 40 -10.48 -23.96 7.48
C GLY A 40 -10.89 -22.92 6.45
N VAL A 41 -10.32 -23.05 5.24
CA VAL A 41 -10.58 -22.13 4.12
C VAL A 41 -10.94 -22.91 2.85
N HIS A 42 -11.77 -22.29 2.00
CA HIS A 42 -12.04 -22.77 0.65
C HIS A 42 -10.87 -22.40 -0.26
N CYS A 43 -10.29 -23.37 -0.96
CA CYS A 43 -9.17 -23.20 -1.86
C CYS A 43 -9.36 -24.07 -3.12
N PRO A 44 -9.81 -23.49 -4.24
CA PRO A 44 -10.13 -24.27 -5.44
C PRO A 44 -8.91 -24.63 -6.30
N SER A 45 -7.70 -24.18 -5.96
CA SER A 45 -6.47 -24.60 -6.64
C SER A 45 -6.04 -25.99 -6.20
N LYS A 46 -6.05 -26.95 -7.12
CA LYS A 46 -5.53 -28.29 -6.86
C LYS A 46 -4.06 -28.27 -6.47
N LYS A 47 -3.25 -27.44 -7.11
CA LYS A 47 -1.82 -27.24 -6.81
C LYS A 47 -1.62 -26.81 -5.35
N ALA A 48 -2.41 -25.85 -4.89
CA ALA A 48 -2.36 -25.37 -3.50
C ALA A 48 -2.84 -26.47 -2.52
N LEU A 49 -3.93 -27.18 -2.84
CA LEU A 49 -4.42 -28.27 -1.99
C LEU A 49 -3.42 -29.43 -1.87
N ASP A 50 -2.72 -29.78 -2.95
CA ASP A 50 -1.66 -30.79 -2.92
C ASP A 50 -0.50 -30.33 -1.99
N ILE A 51 -0.07 -29.07 -2.07
CA ILE A 51 0.96 -28.50 -1.18
C ILE A 51 0.54 -28.57 0.29
N TYR A 52 -0.68 -28.17 0.61
CA TYR A 52 -1.20 -28.26 1.97
C TYR A 52 -1.25 -29.71 2.49
N ALA A 53 -1.71 -30.66 1.65
CA ALA A 53 -1.79 -32.08 2.01
C ALA A 53 -0.41 -32.67 2.29
N ASP A 54 0.60 -32.35 1.48
CA ASP A 54 1.98 -32.82 1.63
C ASP A 54 2.63 -32.33 2.95
N HIS A 55 2.07 -31.27 3.54
CA HIS A 55 2.56 -30.67 4.80
C HIS A 55 1.63 -30.90 6.01
N GLY A 56 0.76 -31.90 5.93
CA GLY A 56 -0.04 -32.36 7.06
C GLY A 56 -1.35 -31.61 7.31
N CYS A 57 -1.77 -30.74 6.39
CA CYS A 57 -3.08 -30.12 6.47
C CYS A 57 -4.19 -31.11 6.06
N MET A 58 -5.39 -30.93 6.61
CA MET A 58 -6.54 -31.78 6.32
C MET A 58 -7.30 -31.25 5.09
N VAL A 59 -7.15 -31.90 3.94
CA VAL A 59 -7.74 -31.49 2.66
C VAL A 59 -8.97 -32.32 2.32
N ASP A 60 -10.08 -31.65 1.99
CA ASP A 60 -11.26 -32.22 1.36
C ASP A 60 -11.31 -31.79 -0.11
N ILE A 61 -10.86 -32.67 -1.00
CA ILE A 61 -10.78 -32.39 -2.45
C ILE A 61 -12.16 -32.13 -3.05
N GLN A 62 -13.21 -32.80 -2.55
CA GLN A 62 -14.56 -32.64 -3.11
C GLN A 62 -15.19 -31.32 -2.78
N LYS A 63 -14.93 -30.81 -1.57
CA LYS A 63 -15.38 -29.50 -1.12
C LYS A 63 -14.39 -28.39 -1.45
N GLN A 64 -13.20 -28.73 -1.93
CA GLN A 64 -12.10 -27.79 -2.15
C GLN A 64 -11.79 -26.98 -0.89
N THR A 65 -11.75 -27.63 0.27
CA THR A 65 -11.46 -26.99 1.55
C THR A 65 -10.22 -27.57 2.19
N VAL A 66 -9.53 -26.74 2.95
CA VAL A 66 -8.37 -27.17 3.73
C VAL A 66 -8.48 -26.64 5.16
N LYS A 67 -8.19 -27.49 6.13
CA LYS A 67 -8.03 -27.14 7.54
C LYS A 67 -6.54 -27.20 7.87
N LEU A 68 -6.06 -26.15 8.53
CA LEU A 68 -4.65 -25.98 8.85
C LEU A 68 -4.42 -26.18 10.34
N PRO A 69 -3.76 -27.29 10.77
CA PRO A 69 -3.40 -27.49 12.16
C PRO A 69 -2.55 -26.36 12.71
N ALA A 70 -2.77 -26.00 13.98
CA ALA A 70 -2.11 -24.86 14.60
C ALA A 70 -0.57 -24.95 14.58
N ASP A 71 -0.01 -26.14 14.76
CA ASP A 71 1.44 -26.38 14.70
C ASP A 71 2.01 -26.15 13.30
N VAL A 72 1.32 -26.57 12.24
CA VAL A 72 1.70 -26.31 10.85
C VAL A 72 1.68 -24.81 10.54
N VAL A 73 0.64 -24.06 10.98
CA VAL A 73 0.55 -22.62 10.83
C VAL A 73 1.72 -21.93 11.51
N LEU A 74 1.98 -22.25 12.78
CA LEU A 74 3.05 -21.63 13.56
C LEU A 74 4.43 -21.92 13.00
N GLU A 75 4.69 -23.15 12.57
CA GLU A 75 5.96 -23.54 11.94
C GLU A 75 6.15 -22.81 10.61
N ALA A 76 5.15 -22.80 9.73
CA ALA A 76 5.21 -22.11 8.45
C ALA A 76 5.48 -20.62 8.64
N MET A 77 4.70 -19.94 9.49
CA MET A 77 4.87 -18.50 9.74
C MET A 77 6.22 -18.17 10.38
N SER A 78 6.82 -19.06 11.14
CA SER A 78 8.18 -18.84 11.70
C SER A 78 9.28 -18.72 10.64
N ARG A 79 9.04 -19.19 9.41
CA ARG A 79 9.96 -19.14 8.27
C ARG A 79 9.87 -17.83 7.50
N ALA A 80 8.78 -17.08 7.63
CA ALA A 80 8.57 -15.81 6.96
C ALA A 80 9.59 -14.76 7.47
N PRO A 81 10.26 -14.01 6.58
CA PRO A 81 11.21 -12.99 7.00
C PRO A 81 10.48 -11.80 7.66
N ARG A 82 10.97 -11.40 8.83
CA ARG A 82 10.44 -10.24 9.58
C ARG A 82 10.79 -8.91 8.96
N ALA A 83 11.83 -8.89 8.15
CA ALA A 83 12.31 -7.71 7.45
C ALA A 83 12.88 -8.09 6.10
N TYR A 84 12.64 -7.27 5.10
CA TYR A 84 13.19 -7.44 3.75
C TYR A 84 13.22 -6.11 3.00
N ILE A 85 13.81 -6.12 1.81
CA ILE A 85 13.94 -4.96 0.95
C ILE A 85 12.94 -5.08 -0.21
N MET A 86 12.19 -4.01 -0.48
CA MET A 86 11.52 -3.78 -1.75
C MET A 86 12.40 -2.85 -2.58
N GLY A 87 13.02 -3.38 -3.64
CA GLY A 87 14.05 -2.69 -4.39
C GLY A 87 13.48 -1.64 -5.35
N GLY A 88 14.07 -0.45 -5.35
CA GLY A 88 13.94 0.50 -6.46
C GLY A 88 14.90 0.15 -7.61
N ARG A 89 14.90 0.95 -8.69
CA ARG A 89 15.86 0.77 -9.80
C ARG A 89 17.31 0.98 -9.35
N SER A 90 17.55 1.80 -8.32
CA SER A 90 18.84 1.94 -7.65
C SER A 90 18.69 1.86 -6.13
N VAL A 91 19.78 1.60 -5.41
CA VAL A 91 19.79 1.39 -3.95
C VAL A 91 19.26 2.57 -3.14
N GLU A 92 19.33 3.77 -3.68
CA GLU A 92 18.84 4.99 -3.05
C GLU A 92 17.31 5.07 -2.97
N TYR A 93 16.60 4.25 -3.76
CA TYR A 93 15.15 4.11 -3.76
C TYR A 93 14.68 2.79 -3.17
N ASP A 94 15.55 2.07 -2.45
CA ASP A 94 15.16 0.86 -1.73
C ASP A 94 14.31 1.20 -0.50
N LEU A 95 13.30 0.38 -0.27
CA LEU A 95 12.47 0.43 0.91
C LEU A 95 12.88 -0.70 1.85
N ILE A 96 13.24 -0.34 3.07
CA ILE A 96 13.59 -1.32 4.10
C ILE A 96 12.37 -1.50 5.00
N LEU A 97 11.72 -2.64 4.89
CA LEU A 97 10.57 -3.00 5.73
C LEU A 97 11.08 -3.71 6.97
N ASP A 98 11.28 -2.98 8.06
CA ASP A 98 11.92 -3.47 9.30
C ASP A 98 11.20 -3.03 10.59
N GLY A 99 9.99 -2.44 10.46
CA GLY A 99 9.20 -1.93 11.57
C GLY A 99 9.64 -0.56 12.10
N THR A 100 10.68 0.06 11.53
CA THR A 100 11.20 1.35 12.05
C THR A 100 10.63 2.58 11.36
N ARG A 101 9.99 2.41 10.20
CA ARG A 101 9.51 3.50 9.36
C ARG A 101 8.35 3.07 8.47
N MET A 102 7.51 4.03 8.13
CA MET A 102 6.37 3.81 7.25
C MET A 102 6.60 4.49 5.90
N TYR A 103 6.39 3.75 4.82
CA TYR A 103 6.38 4.24 3.45
C TYR A 103 4.96 4.32 2.93
N CYS A 104 4.67 5.36 2.15
CA CYS A 104 3.37 5.51 1.51
C CYS A 104 3.40 5.00 0.07
N ALA A 105 2.27 4.47 -0.38
CA ALA A 105 2.06 4.08 -1.76
C ALA A 105 0.81 4.72 -2.36
N THR A 106 0.77 4.77 -3.68
CA THR A 106 -0.49 4.98 -4.40
C THR A 106 -1.45 3.83 -4.12
N ASP A 107 -2.67 3.95 -4.60
CA ASP A 107 -3.58 2.81 -4.72
C ASP A 107 -3.68 2.37 -6.18
N GLY A 108 -4.40 1.29 -6.45
CA GLY A 108 -4.51 0.72 -7.78
C GLY A 108 -5.88 0.12 -8.09
N CYS A 109 -5.96 -0.56 -9.25
CA CYS A 109 -7.16 -1.18 -9.79
C CYS A 109 -8.24 -0.23 -10.28
N GLY A 110 -8.02 1.09 -10.34
CA GLY A 110 -8.98 2.02 -10.92
C GLY A 110 -9.26 1.71 -12.39
N VAL A 111 -10.53 1.84 -12.76
CA VAL A 111 -10.96 1.63 -14.16
C VAL A 111 -11.32 2.94 -14.86
N GLU A 112 -11.38 4.02 -14.11
CA GLU A 112 -11.73 5.35 -14.60
C GLU A 112 -10.78 6.42 -14.07
N THR A 113 -10.67 7.48 -14.83
CA THR A 113 -9.94 8.70 -14.47
C THR A 113 -10.66 9.92 -15.00
N ILE A 114 -10.25 11.09 -14.56
CA ILE A 114 -10.73 12.37 -15.11
C ILE A 114 -9.67 12.89 -16.09
N ASP A 115 -10.09 13.13 -17.31
CA ASP A 115 -9.21 13.71 -18.32
C ASP A 115 -8.83 15.15 -17.93
N PHE A 116 -7.56 15.38 -17.82
CA PHE A 116 -6.99 16.64 -17.30
C PHE A 116 -7.36 17.87 -18.13
N LYS A 117 -7.52 17.72 -19.46
CA LYS A 117 -7.79 18.83 -20.36
C LYS A 117 -9.27 19.15 -20.50
N THR A 118 -10.09 18.09 -20.45
CA THR A 118 -11.55 18.24 -20.69
C THR A 118 -12.37 18.23 -19.41
N GLY A 119 -11.79 17.76 -18.29
CA GLY A 119 -12.50 17.53 -17.03
C GLY A 119 -13.54 16.41 -17.10
N GLN A 120 -13.52 15.59 -18.17
CA GLN A 120 -14.48 14.51 -18.35
C GLN A 120 -13.99 13.21 -17.75
N ARG A 121 -14.88 12.51 -17.05
CA ARG A 121 -14.67 11.16 -16.57
C ARG A 121 -14.69 10.18 -17.74
N ARG A 122 -13.73 9.28 -17.80
CA ARG A 122 -13.59 8.28 -18.85
C ARG A 122 -12.86 7.03 -18.38
N ALA A 123 -12.99 5.95 -19.14
CA ALA A 123 -12.15 4.78 -18.96
C ALA A 123 -10.66 5.13 -19.06
N SER A 124 -9.84 4.50 -18.23
CA SER A 124 -8.39 4.67 -18.22
C SER A 124 -7.71 3.92 -19.36
N VAL A 125 -6.52 4.36 -19.71
CA VAL A 125 -5.65 3.75 -20.71
C VAL A 125 -4.20 3.70 -20.22
N LYS A 126 -3.33 2.97 -20.91
CA LYS A 126 -1.90 2.83 -20.57
C LYS A 126 -1.17 4.16 -20.35
N GLU A 127 -1.51 5.17 -21.14
CA GLU A 127 -0.92 6.52 -21.03
C GLU A 127 -1.26 7.17 -19.68
N ASP A 128 -2.43 6.89 -19.09
CA ASP A 128 -2.80 7.40 -17.78
C ASP A 128 -1.96 6.74 -16.68
N VAL A 129 -1.70 5.43 -16.78
CA VAL A 129 -0.77 4.72 -15.90
C VAL A 129 0.60 5.39 -15.91
N ALA A 130 1.12 5.70 -17.11
CA ALA A 130 2.42 6.35 -17.28
C ALA A 130 2.46 7.76 -16.67
N LYS A 131 1.41 8.57 -16.85
CA LYS A 131 1.31 9.90 -16.24
C LYS A 131 1.28 9.85 -14.73
N MET A 132 0.46 8.95 -14.16
CA MET A 132 0.35 8.77 -12.72
C MET A 132 1.65 8.26 -12.10
N ALA A 133 2.35 7.35 -12.79
CA ALA A 133 3.68 6.89 -12.36
C ALA A 133 4.68 8.04 -12.28
N ARG A 134 4.69 8.98 -13.25
CA ARG A 134 5.56 10.16 -13.21
C ARG A 134 5.23 11.11 -12.07
N VAL A 135 3.95 11.32 -11.77
CA VAL A 135 3.54 12.13 -10.63
C VAL A 135 3.98 11.49 -9.33
N ALA A 136 3.75 10.19 -9.17
CA ALA A 136 4.20 9.42 -8.00
C ALA A 136 5.73 9.41 -7.86
N ASP A 137 6.46 9.34 -8.98
CA ASP A 137 7.92 9.41 -9.00
C ASP A 137 8.46 10.74 -8.45
N TYR A 138 7.84 11.86 -8.84
CA TYR A 138 8.20 13.20 -8.36
C TYR A 138 7.91 13.43 -6.88
N LEU A 139 6.90 12.78 -6.31
CA LEU A 139 6.44 13.03 -4.95
C LEU A 139 7.30 12.26 -3.93
N PRO A 140 8.10 12.93 -3.07
CA PRO A 140 9.06 12.26 -2.18
C PRO A 140 8.39 11.40 -1.11
N PHE A 141 7.13 11.63 -0.79
CA PHE A 141 6.39 10.84 0.19
C PHE A 141 5.91 9.48 -0.36
N ILE A 142 5.83 9.32 -1.68
CA ILE A 142 5.51 8.02 -2.29
C ILE A 142 6.79 7.18 -2.32
N GLY A 143 6.78 6.08 -1.55
CA GLY A 143 7.88 5.12 -1.50
C GLY A 143 7.85 4.13 -2.65
N PHE A 144 6.67 3.63 -3.01
CA PHE A 144 6.48 2.71 -4.12
C PHE A 144 5.21 3.02 -4.91
N TYR A 145 5.22 2.59 -6.16
CA TYR A 145 4.13 2.82 -7.08
C TYR A 145 3.30 1.56 -7.27
N TRP A 146 2.02 1.69 -7.03
CA TRP A 146 1.00 0.72 -7.40
C TRP A 146 0.27 1.32 -8.61
N PRO A 147 0.18 0.63 -9.78
CA PRO A 147 -0.52 1.18 -10.95
C PRO A 147 -1.92 1.65 -10.58
N MET A 148 -2.11 2.97 -10.61
CA MET A 148 -3.33 3.59 -10.07
C MET A 148 -4.57 3.24 -10.89
N VAL A 149 -4.39 3.07 -12.21
CA VAL A 149 -5.48 2.72 -13.14
C VAL A 149 -5.06 1.64 -14.09
N SER A 150 -6.04 0.98 -14.72
CA SER A 150 -5.80 -0.11 -15.67
C SER A 150 -5.52 0.36 -17.09
N ALA A 151 -4.66 -0.38 -17.80
CA ALA A 151 -4.38 -0.20 -19.23
C ALA A 151 -5.45 -0.88 -20.10
N GLN A 152 -6.70 -0.39 -20.04
CA GLN A 152 -7.87 -1.02 -20.68
C GLN A 152 -7.84 -1.02 -22.20
N ASP A 153 -6.92 -0.29 -22.80
CA ASP A 153 -6.60 -0.34 -24.25
C ASP A 153 -5.84 -1.62 -24.66
N TYR A 154 -5.45 -2.48 -23.69
CA TYR A 154 -4.80 -3.77 -23.90
C TYR A 154 -5.49 -4.89 -23.09
N PRO A 155 -6.78 -5.22 -23.34
CA PRO A 155 -7.60 -5.98 -22.38
C PRO A 155 -7.02 -7.31 -21.87
N PRO A 156 -6.46 -8.21 -22.71
CA PRO A 156 -5.98 -9.50 -22.16
C PRO A 156 -4.67 -9.36 -21.37
N THR A 157 -3.82 -8.41 -21.76
CA THR A 157 -2.47 -8.22 -21.22
C THR A 157 -2.30 -6.90 -20.47
N ALA A 158 -3.41 -6.25 -20.09
CA ALA A 158 -3.42 -5.00 -19.34
C ALA A 158 -2.42 -4.98 -18.17
N PRO A 159 -2.33 -6.01 -17.29
CA PRO A 159 -1.37 -6.00 -16.19
C PRO A 159 0.09 -5.86 -16.62
N LEU A 160 0.48 -6.45 -17.74
CA LEU A 160 1.85 -6.35 -18.26
C LEU A 160 2.12 -4.99 -18.89
N HIS A 161 1.11 -4.38 -19.54
CA HIS A 161 1.19 -3.02 -20.06
C HIS A 161 1.21 -1.97 -18.92
N GLU A 162 0.55 -2.24 -17.81
CA GLU A 162 0.65 -1.47 -16.57
C GLU A 162 2.07 -1.51 -16.00
N LEU A 163 2.71 -2.69 -15.97
CA LEU A 163 4.11 -2.84 -15.53
C LEU A 163 5.09 -2.13 -16.46
N ASP A 164 4.93 -2.24 -17.78
CA ASP A 164 5.78 -1.51 -18.74
C ASP A 164 5.67 0.00 -18.56
N ALA A 165 4.43 0.52 -18.43
CA ALA A 165 4.19 1.93 -18.16
C ALA A 165 4.81 2.37 -16.83
N SER A 166 4.70 1.55 -15.79
CA SER A 166 5.26 1.81 -14.47
C SER A 166 6.79 1.84 -14.50
N PHE A 167 7.43 0.75 -14.91
CA PHE A 167 8.90 0.67 -14.96
C PHE A 167 9.54 1.73 -15.87
N SER A 168 8.84 2.18 -16.90
CA SER A 168 9.33 3.22 -17.79
C SER A 168 9.18 4.63 -17.22
N ASN A 169 8.33 4.84 -16.21
CA ASN A 169 7.96 6.16 -15.71
C ASN A 169 8.17 6.36 -14.19
N THR A 170 8.81 5.40 -13.51
CA THR A 170 9.30 5.59 -12.12
C THR A 170 10.59 4.82 -11.89
N VAL A 171 11.43 5.32 -10.99
CA VAL A 171 12.63 4.61 -10.49
C VAL A 171 12.35 3.88 -9.17
N LYS A 172 11.16 4.05 -8.61
CA LYS A 172 10.73 3.48 -7.35
C LYS A 172 10.29 2.02 -7.53
N HIS A 173 10.14 1.31 -6.42
CA HIS A 173 9.58 -0.04 -6.43
C HIS A 173 8.16 -0.04 -7.03
N VAL A 174 7.81 -1.11 -7.76
CA VAL A 174 6.47 -1.31 -8.32
C VAL A 174 5.78 -2.46 -7.59
N GLN A 175 4.53 -2.26 -7.19
CA GLN A 175 3.65 -3.31 -6.68
C GLN A 175 2.51 -3.53 -7.68
N THR A 176 2.13 -4.78 -7.92
CA THR A 176 1.01 -5.09 -8.83
C THR A 176 -0.10 -5.87 -8.12
N PRO A 177 -1.37 -5.45 -8.26
CA PRO A 177 -2.53 -6.21 -7.78
C PRO A 177 -3.28 -6.92 -8.92
N THR A 178 -2.95 -6.62 -10.18
CA THR A 178 -3.71 -7.05 -11.36
C THR A 178 -3.15 -8.31 -12.02
N VAL A 179 -1.97 -8.76 -11.60
CA VAL A 179 -1.35 -10.01 -12.05
C VAL A 179 -1.97 -11.20 -11.30
N VAL A 180 -3.14 -11.64 -11.76
CA VAL A 180 -3.98 -12.62 -11.06
C VAL A 180 -4.06 -13.99 -11.76
N THR A 181 -3.22 -14.27 -12.75
CA THR A 181 -3.14 -15.59 -13.40
C THR A 181 -1.71 -16.08 -13.49
N GLU A 182 -1.51 -17.40 -13.43
CA GLU A 182 -0.18 -18.01 -13.53
C GLU A 182 0.57 -17.59 -14.81
N ARG A 183 -0.11 -17.51 -15.95
CA ARG A 183 0.51 -17.12 -17.23
C ARG A 183 1.04 -15.68 -17.20
N VAL A 184 0.19 -14.74 -16.77
CA VAL A 184 0.58 -13.34 -16.65
C VAL A 184 1.68 -13.16 -15.60
N ALA A 185 1.63 -13.92 -14.49
CA ALA A 185 2.66 -13.88 -13.45
C ALA A 185 4.05 -14.29 -13.97
N ARG A 186 4.13 -15.31 -14.85
CA ARG A 186 5.41 -15.69 -15.45
C ARG A 186 6.03 -14.55 -16.25
N TYR A 187 5.28 -13.88 -17.11
CA TYR A 187 5.74 -12.71 -17.85
C TYR A 187 6.10 -11.54 -16.95
N ALA A 188 5.33 -11.29 -15.89
CA ALA A 188 5.64 -10.23 -14.91
C ALA A 188 6.98 -10.48 -14.19
N VAL A 189 7.25 -11.74 -13.81
CA VAL A 189 8.53 -12.14 -13.20
C VAL A 189 9.68 -11.99 -14.19
N GLU A 190 9.49 -12.32 -15.47
CA GLU A 190 10.49 -12.08 -16.52
C GLU A 190 10.79 -10.59 -16.65
N MET A 191 9.76 -9.72 -16.69
CA MET A 191 9.95 -8.26 -16.71
C MET A 191 10.71 -7.76 -15.49
N ALA A 192 10.38 -8.26 -14.28
CA ALA A 192 11.12 -7.93 -13.07
C ALA A 192 12.60 -8.37 -13.14
N GLY A 193 12.87 -9.52 -13.76
CA GLY A 193 14.22 -10.00 -14.03
C GLY A 193 15.02 -9.06 -14.94
N VAL A 194 14.41 -8.52 -15.98
CA VAL A 194 15.01 -7.52 -16.87
C VAL A 194 15.37 -6.24 -16.11
N ILE A 195 14.46 -5.77 -15.24
CA ILE A 195 14.70 -4.57 -14.41
C ILE A 195 15.83 -4.81 -13.40
N ALA A 196 15.86 -5.96 -12.74
CA ALA A 196 16.90 -6.32 -11.77
C ALA A 196 18.27 -6.54 -12.41
N GLY A 197 18.30 -6.98 -13.67
CA GLY A 197 19.51 -7.24 -14.46
C GLY A 197 20.16 -8.59 -14.18
N ASP A 198 20.04 -9.14 -12.97
CA ASP A 198 20.55 -10.46 -12.62
C ASP A 198 19.73 -11.12 -11.50
N LYS A 199 19.86 -12.46 -11.39
CA LYS A 199 19.08 -13.27 -10.43
C LYS A 199 19.38 -12.93 -8.96
N ASN A 200 20.62 -12.60 -8.62
CA ASN A 200 20.99 -12.27 -7.24
C ASN A 200 20.38 -10.94 -6.80
N THR A 201 20.40 -9.94 -7.69
CA THR A 201 19.73 -8.65 -7.48
C THR A 201 18.22 -8.83 -7.38
N LEU A 202 17.61 -9.64 -8.26
CA LEU A 202 16.18 -9.94 -8.22
C LEU A 202 15.75 -10.50 -6.86
N GLN A 203 16.53 -11.42 -6.27
CA GLN A 203 16.19 -12.03 -4.99
C GLN A 203 16.47 -11.12 -3.78
N LYS A 204 17.52 -10.30 -3.82
CA LYS A 204 17.92 -9.46 -2.68
C LYS A 204 17.22 -8.10 -2.65
N ARG A 205 16.91 -7.58 -3.82
CA ARG A 205 16.29 -6.26 -4.02
C ARG A 205 15.24 -6.36 -5.13
N PRO A 206 14.17 -7.13 -4.91
CA PRO A 206 13.12 -7.31 -5.92
C PRO A 206 12.49 -5.97 -6.31
N PRO A 207 12.46 -5.61 -7.62
CA PRO A 207 11.87 -4.36 -8.08
C PRO A 207 10.35 -4.42 -8.23
N LEU A 208 9.78 -5.60 -8.02
CA LEU A 208 8.36 -5.90 -8.15
C LEU A 208 7.88 -6.73 -6.97
N SER A 209 6.70 -6.41 -6.46
CA SER A 209 5.93 -7.23 -5.51
C SER A 209 4.52 -7.47 -6.01
N LEU A 210 3.90 -8.52 -5.50
CA LEU A 210 2.52 -8.90 -5.81
C LEU A 210 1.63 -8.69 -4.59
N LEU A 211 0.42 -8.19 -4.80
CA LEU A 211 -0.65 -8.18 -3.81
C LEU A 211 -1.82 -9.01 -4.34
N ILE A 212 -2.31 -9.93 -3.52
CA ILE A 212 -3.49 -10.75 -3.81
C ILE A 212 -4.59 -10.46 -2.81
N CYS A 213 -5.79 -10.18 -3.31
CA CYS A 213 -6.98 -10.09 -2.47
C CYS A 213 -7.57 -11.50 -2.23
N THR A 214 -7.93 -11.78 -0.98
CA THR A 214 -8.68 -12.97 -0.61
C THR A 214 -10.17 -12.81 -0.98
N ILE A 215 -10.93 -13.87 -0.86
CA ILE A 215 -12.38 -13.85 -1.07
C ILE A 215 -13.06 -14.10 0.28
N ALA A 216 -13.72 -13.10 0.82
CA ALA A 216 -14.45 -13.26 2.08
C ALA A 216 -15.84 -13.89 1.87
N PRO A 217 -16.28 -14.81 2.77
CA PRO A 217 -15.55 -15.30 3.93
C PRO A 217 -14.68 -16.53 3.65
N LEU A 218 -13.48 -16.53 4.20
CA LEU A 218 -12.59 -17.70 4.31
C LEU A 218 -12.35 -18.43 2.99
N ALA A 219 -12.10 -17.71 1.89
CA ALA A 219 -11.83 -18.31 0.59
C ALA A 219 -10.64 -17.68 -0.13
N GLN A 220 -10.02 -18.49 -0.98
CA GLN A 220 -8.92 -18.11 -1.87
C GLN A 220 -9.38 -18.27 -3.33
N ASP A 221 -8.89 -17.40 -4.22
CA ASP A 221 -9.10 -17.59 -5.65
C ASP A 221 -8.04 -18.52 -6.24
N LYS A 222 -8.45 -19.39 -7.16
CA LYS A 222 -7.55 -20.38 -7.79
C LYS A 222 -6.42 -19.72 -8.55
N GLU A 223 -6.77 -18.88 -9.51
CA GLU A 223 -5.80 -18.30 -10.44
C GLU A 223 -4.82 -17.37 -9.69
N SER A 224 -5.33 -16.57 -8.75
CA SER A 224 -4.52 -15.67 -7.94
C SER A 224 -3.54 -16.41 -7.03
N MET A 225 -3.94 -17.55 -6.43
CA MET A 225 -3.02 -18.37 -5.64
C MET A 225 -1.93 -19.01 -6.52
N GLU A 226 -2.26 -19.45 -7.73
CA GLU A 226 -1.29 -19.99 -8.67
C GLU A 226 -0.32 -18.90 -9.17
N ALA A 227 -0.79 -17.65 -9.37
CA ALA A 227 0.06 -16.50 -9.65
C ALA A 227 1.01 -16.16 -8.47
N ALA A 228 0.48 -16.19 -7.24
CA ALA A 228 1.26 -15.98 -6.03
C ALA A 228 2.41 -17.00 -5.90
N LEU A 229 2.15 -18.27 -6.20
CA LEU A 229 3.19 -19.32 -6.20
C LEU A 229 4.31 -19.05 -7.21
N VAL A 230 4.01 -18.46 -8.38
CA VAL A 230 5.04 -18.07 -9.37
C VAL A 230 5.95 -16.97 -8.83
N PHE A 231 5.39 -15.96 -8.17
CA PHE A 231 6.18 -14.92 -7.53
C PHE A 231 7.04 -15.46 -6.38
N ALA A 232 6.45 -16.30 -5.52
CA ALA A 232 7.16 -16.94 -4.42
C ALA A 232 8.33 -17.81 -4.90
N GLU A 233 8.14 -18.60 -5.99
CA GLU A 233 9.20 -19.38 -6.64
C GLU A 233 10.38 -18.52 -7.11
N ALA A 234 10.07 -17.33 -7.60
CA ALA A 234 11.10 -16.37 -8.03
C ALA A 234 11.76 -15.61 -6.87
N GLY A 235 11.26 -15.75 -5.64
CA GLY A 235 11.74 -15.04 -4.45
C GLY A 235 11.26 -13.59 -4.38
N LEU A 236 10.19 -13.24 -5.11
CA LEU A 236 9.57 -11.93 -5.08
C LEU A 236 8.57 -11.82 -3.92
N PRO A 237 8.41 -10.62 -3.29
CA PRO A 237 7.45 -10.44 -2.21
C PRO A 237 6.01 -10.65 -2.67
N VAL A 238 5.23 -11.36 -1.85
CA VAL A 238 3.80 -11.59 -2.05
C VAL A 238 3.03 -11.20 -0.80
N GLY A 239 2.12 -10.24 -0.93
CA GLY A 239 1.22 -9.86 0.14
C GLY A 239 -0.20 -10.36 -0.09
N PHE A 240 -0.93 -10.49 1.01
CA PHE A 240 -2.33 -10.89 0.96
C PHE A 240 -3.19 -9.87 1.68
N MET A 241 -4.29 -9.48 1.02
CA MET A 241 -5.23 -8.49 1.51
C MET A 241 -6.61 -9.10 1.69
N SER A 242 -7.20 -8.92 2.86
CA SER A 242 -8.61 -9.20 3.08
C SER A 242 -9.42 -7.90 3.11
N MET A 243 -10.50 -7.88 2.36
CA MET A 243 -11.50 -6.81 2.34
C MET A 243 -12.87 -7.35 2.81
N ALA A 244 -12.89 -8.16 3.85
CA ALA A 244 -14.11 -8.68 4.44
C ALA A 244 -15.05 -7.55 4.84
N LEU A 245 -16.35 -7.70 4.60
CA LEU A 245 -17.37 -6.67 4.87
C LEU A 245 -18.14 -7.03 6.14
N GLY A 246 -17.85 -6.33 7.22
CA GLY A 246 -18.52 -6.51 8.52
C GLY A 246 -20.03 -6.29 8.40
N GLY A 247 -20.79 -7.33 8.74
CA GLY A 247 -22.26 -7.36 8.58
C GLY A 247 -22.75 -8.06 7.29
N SER A 248 -21.82 -8.48 6.40
CA SER A 248 -22.14 -9.22 5.17
C SER A 248 -21.24 -10.45 5.01
N THR A 249 -19.98 -10.27 4.57
CA THR A 249 -19.02 -11.35 4.39
C THR A 249 -18.13 -11.60 5.62
N ALA A 250 -18.44 -10.93 6.71
CA ALA A 250 -17.88 -11.18 8.05
C ALA A 250 -18.93 -10.86 9.12
N PRO A 251 -18.75 -11.31 10.39
CA PRO A 251 -19.60 -10.90 11.49
C PRO A 251 -19.67 -9.37 11.62
N ALA A 252 -20.80 -8.83 12.11
CA ALA A 252 -20.97 -7.38 12.27
C ALA A 252 -20.13 -6.77 13.41
N THR A 253 -19.52 -7.59 14.25
CA THR A 253 -18.62 -7.11 15.30
C THR A 253 -17.20 -6.88 14.77
N VAL A 254 -16.57 -5.78 15.16
CA VAL A 254 -15.20 -5.44 14.72
C VAL A 254 -14.22 -6.59 14.95
N PRO A 255 -14.13 -7.22 16.15
CA PRO A 255 -13.22 -8.36 16.35
C PRO A 255 -13.53 -9.56 15.45
N GLY A 256 -14.82 -9.86 15.20
CA GLY A 256 -15.21 -10.94 14.29
C GLY A 256 -14.85 -10.66 12.83
N THR A 257 -14.97 -9.41 12.39
CA THR A 257 -14.54 -8.98 11.06
C THR A 257 -13.01 -9.11 10.91
N VAL A 258 -12.26 -8.66 11.89
CA VAL A 258 -10.80 -8.80 11.96
C VAL A 258 -10.39 -10.27 11.91
N LEU A 259 -11.05 -11.13 12.69
CA LEU A 259 -10.74 -12.56 12.77
C LEU A 259 -10.89 -13.28 11.44
N VAL A 260 -11.98 -13.01 10.72
CA VAL A 260 -12.19 -13.59 9.38
C VAL A 260 -11.08 -13.15 8.42
N GLY A 261 -10.78 -11.85 8.38
CA GLY A 261 -9.73 -11.33 7.50
C GLY A 261 -8.34 -11.84 7.84
N ASP A 262 -8.00 -11.93 9.13
CA ASP A 262 -6.71 -12.46 9.59
C ASP A 262 -6.55 -13.94 9.19
N ALA A 263 -7.59 -14.76 9.39
CA ALA A 263 -7.56 -16.17 9.01
C ALA A 263 -7.38 -16.37 7.50
N GLU A 264 -8.05 -15.56 6.67
CA GLU A 264 -7.87 -15.58 5.21
C GLU A 264 -6.42 -15.29 4.83
N ILE A 265 -5.85 -14.19 5.35
CA ILE A 265 -4.49 -13.73 5.05
C ILE A 265 -3.46 -14.76 5.52
N VAL A 266 -3.59 -15.20 6.77
CA VAL A 266 -2.64 -16.18 7.37
C VAL A 266 -2.65 -17.49 6.59
N SER A 267 -3.83 -17.99 6.20
CA SER A 267 -3.90 -19.22 5.38
C SER A 267 -3.07 -19.09 4.09
N ALA A 268 -3.20 -17.99 3.37
CA ALA A 268 -2.47 -17.77 2.13
C ALA A 268 -0.96 -17.58 2.34
N MET A 269 -0.55 -16.85 3.40
CA MET A 269 0.87 -16.73 3.76
C MET A 269 1.48 -18.09 4.14
N VAL A 270 0.74 -18.95 4.85
CA VAL A 270 1.16 -20.31 5.16
C VAL A 270 1.43 -21.12 3.88
N LEU A 271 0.55 -21.03 2.87
CA LEU A 271 0.78 -21.70 1.58
C LEU A 271 2.12 -21.28 0.95
N MET A 272 2.44 -19.99 0.97
CA MET A 272 3.72 -19.50 0.42
C MET A 272 4.91 -20.09 1.18
N GLN A 273 4.85 -20.13 2.52
CA GLN A 273 5.93 -20.67 3.35
C GLN A 273 6.06 -22.20 3.27
N LEU A 274 4.97 -22.91 3.01
CA LEU A 274 5.01 -24.36 2.76
C LEU A 274 5.64 -24.68 1.40
N ALA A 275 5.26 -23.93 0.37
CA ALA A 275 5.77 -24.13 -1.00
C ALA A 275 7.22 -23.65 -1.15
N TYR A 276 7.53 -22.47 -0.65
CA TYR A 276 8.81 -21.77 -0.82
C TYR A 276 9.23 -21.09 0.49
N PRO A 277 9.84 -21.83 1.42
CA PRO A 277 10.23 -21.32 2.73
C PRO A 277 11.12 -20.08 2.65
N GLY A 278 10.80 -19.05 3.42
CA GLY A 278 11.52 -17.78 3.42
C GLY A 278 11.04 -16.77 2.38
N THR A 279 9.94 -17.05 1.66
CA THR A 279 9.31 -16.07 0.77
C THR A 279 8.97 -14.80 1.54
N PRO A 280 9.42 -13.61 1.10
CA PRO A 280 8.99 -12.35 1.68
C PRO A 280 7.48 -12.19 1.54
N THR A 281 6.79 -11.93 2.64
CA THR A 281 5.34 -11.76 2.64
C THR A 281 4.94 -10.61 3.56
N TYR A 282 3.76 -10.04 3.34
CA TYR A 282 3.19 -8.99 4.17
C TYR A 282 1.68 -9.19 4.33
N HIS A 283 1.20 -8.76 5.49
CA HIS A 283 -0.17 -8.86 5.91
C HIS A 283 -0.91 -7.55 5.59
N SER A 284 -2.10 -7.62 4.99
CA SER A 284 -2.90 -6.44 4.66
C SER A 284 -4.35 -6.65 5.09
N LEU A 285 -4.74 -6.03 6.19
CA LEU A 285 -6.08 -6.13 6.73
C LEU A 285 -6.85 -4.85 6.42
N MET A 286 -7.79 -4.92 5.44
CA MET A 286 -8.53 -3.80 4.88
C MET A 286 -10.07 -4.01 4.88
N PRO A 287 -10.66 -4.68 5.88
CA PRO A 287 -12.10 -4.82 5.96
C PRO A 287 -12.80 -3.47 6.08
N GLY A 288 -13.99 -3.40 5.52
CA GLY A 288 -14.93 -2.30 5.73
C GLY A 288 -16.11 -2.72 6.58
N ILE A 289 -16.97 -1.74 6.86
CA ILE A 289 -18.25 -1.94 7.53
C ILE A 289 -19.36 -1.76 6.50
N MET A 290 -20.34 -2.65 6.48
CA MET A 290 -21.47 -2.53 5.58
C MET A 290 -22.39 -1.38 5.99
N HIS A 291 -22.68 -0.48 5.06
CA HIS A 291 -23.70 0.54 5.29
C HIS A 291 -25.09 -0.11 5.44
N PRO A 292 -25.80 0.08 6.57
CA PRO A 292 -26.97 -0.74 6.91
C PRO A 292 -28.20 -0.51 6.00
N ARG A 293 -28.22 0.54 5.19
CA ARG A 293 -29.32 0.85 4.27
C ARG A 293 -29.02 0.57 2.82
N THR A 294 -27.76 0.76 2.39
CA THR A 294 -27.37 0.65 0.97
C THR A 294 -26.59 -0.61 0.68
N GLY A 295 -25.96 -1.22 1.69
CA GLY A 295 -25.05 -2.35 1.51
C GLY A 295 -23.64 -1.96 1.09
N ASP A 296 -23.34 -0.66 0.93
CA ASP A 296 -22.04 -0.16 0.47
C ASP A 296 -20.92 -0.47 1.47
N PHE A 297 -19.72 -0.56 0.94
CA PHE A 297 -18.50 -0.65 1.72
C PHE A 297 -18.13 0.71 2.33
N LEU A 298 -17.89 0.75 3.63
CA LEU A 298 -17.43 1.94 4.36
C LEU A 298 -16.07 1.67 4.99
N GLY A 299 -15.03 2.30 4.49
CA GLY A 299 -13.65 2.23 4.98
C GLY A 299 -13.19 3.49 5.73
N SER A 300 -14.02 4.57 5.76
CA SER A 300 -13.75 5.83 6.47
C SER A 300 -14.57 5.96 7.75
N THR A 301 -14.84 4.86 8.43
CA THR A 301 -15.54 4.85 9.72
C THR A 301 -14.56 4.65 10.89
N PRO A 302 -14.93 5.04 12.11
CA PRO A 302 -14.10 4.77 13.29
C PRO A 302 -13.74 3.28 13.45
N GLU A 303 -14.68 2.38 13.13
CA GLU A 303 -14.47 0.94 13.17
C GLU A 303 -13.41 0.50 12.14
N ALA A 304 -13.48 1.03 10.91
CA ALA A 304 -12.51 0.72 9.88
C ALA A 304 -11.09 1.21 10.26
N PHE A 305 -10.97 2.40 10.85
CA PHE A 305 -9.68 2.90 11.34
C PHE A 305 -9.09 2.00 12.43
N LEU A 306 -9.92 1.49 13.34
CA LEU A 306 -9.49 0.52 14.34
C LEU A 306 -9.05 -0.80 13.70
N ILE A 307 -9.79 -1.29 12.70
CA ILE A 307 -9.45 -2.53 11.98
C ILE A 307 -8.08 -2.41 11.30
N TYR A 308 -7.82 -1.32 10.59
CA TYR A 308 -6.54 -1.10 9.90
C TYR A 308 -5.38 -1.05 10.90
N SER A 309 -5.58 -0.37 12.04
CA SER A 309 -4.57 -0.26 13.10
C SER A 309 -4.31 -1.61 13.78
N VAL A 310 -5.36 -2.36 14.08
CA VAL A 310 -5.24 -3.74 14.64
C VAL A 310 -4.54 -4.66 13.63
N GLY A 311 -4.78 -4.47 12.33
CA GLY A 311 -4.08 -5.20 11.27
C GLY A 311 -2.55 -5.05 11.34
N VAL A 312 -2.05 -3.85 11.71
CA VAL A 312 -0.61 -3.62 11.94
C VAL A 312 -0.11 -4.48 13.12
N GLU A 313 -0.83 -4.47 14.23
CA GLU A 313 -0.45 -5.22 15.43
C GLU A 313 -0.49 -6.74 15.20
N LEU A 314 -1.48 -7.23 14.43
CA LEU A 314 -1.56 -8.65 14.04
C LEU A 314 -0.42 -9.04 13.10
N ALA A 315 -0.08 -8.22 12.10
CA ALA A 315 1.06 -8.47 11.23
C ALA A 315 2.36 -8.66 12.03
N HIS A 316 2.61 -7.75 12.98
CA HIS A 316 3.78 -7.82 13.86
C HIS A 316 3.74 -9.04 14.79
N MET A 317 2.57 -9.42 15.29
CA MET A 317 2.38 -10.64 16.07
C MET A 317 2.69 -11.90 15.25
N TRP A 318 2.32 -11.94 13.98
CA TRP A 318 2.69 -13.01 13.05
C TRP A 318 4.15 -12.92 12.58
N GLY A 319 4.85 -11.82 12.87
CA GLY A 319 6.26 -11.63 12.55
C GLY A 319 6.51 -11.25 11.09
N VAL A 320 5.59 -10.56 10.45
CA VAL A 320 5.71 -10.09 9.06
C VAL A 320 5.42 -8.58 8.99
N PRO A 321 5.93 -7.88 7.95
CA PRO A 321 5.53 -6.51 7.67
C PRO A 321 4.06 -6.37 7.31
N THR A 322 3.54 -5.15 7.39
CA THR A 322 2.16 -4.83 7.04
C THR A 322 2.06 -3.85 5.87
N LEU A 323 0.97 -4.00 5.11
CA LEU A 323 0.42 -2.98 4.24
C LEU A 323 -0.92 -2.55 4.82
N ALA A 324 -0.95 -1.40 5.46
CA ALA A 324 -2.19 -0.80 5.94
C ALA A 324 -2.84 0.05 4.84
N GLY A 325 -4.10 0.42 5.00
CA GLY A 325 -4.81 1.27 4.04
C GLY A 325 -5.32 2.57 4.61
N VAL A 326 -5.86 3.39 3.72
CA VAL A 326 -6.58 4.60 4.09
C VAL A 326 -8.03 4.55 3.59
N GLY A 327 -8.94 5.18 4.32
CA GLY A 327 -10.34 5.31 3.92
C GLY A 327 -10.50 6.38 2.84
N ALA A 328 -11.14 6.04 1.70
CA ALA A 328 -11.30 6.96 0.57
C ALA A 328 -12.53 6.61 -0.30
N GLU A 329 -13.73 6.50 0.30
CA GLU A 329 -14.97 6.23 -0.44
C GLU A 329 -15.52 7.44 -1.18
N ALA A 330 -15.13 8.65 -0.79
CA ALA A 330 -15.67 9.87 -1.38
C ALA A 330 -15.37 9.96 -2.88
N ALA A 331 -16.40 10.33 -3.66
CA ALA A 331 -16.30 10.47 -5.11
C ALA A 331 -15.41 11.64 -5.57
N THR A 332 -15.12 12.57 -4.67
CA THR A 332 -14.32 13.77 -4.96
C THR A 332 -13.33 14.02 -3.83
N SER A 333 -12.34 14.87 -4.10
CA SER A 333 -11.45 15.41 -3.06
C SER A 333 -12.25 16.36 -2.16
N SER A 334 -12.92 15.79 -1.16
CA SER A 334 -13.88 16.45 -0.28
C SER A 334 -13.43 16.41 1.18
N TRP A 335 -14.20 17.03 2.06
CA TRP A 335 -14.04 16.91 3.50
C TRP A 335 -14.00 15.45 3.98
N GLU A 336 -14.88 14.60 3.47
CA GLU A 336 -14.95 13.18 3.83
C GLU A 336 -13.69 12.44 3.45
N SER A 337 -13.18 12.66 2.22
CA SER A 337 -11.92 12.10 1.75
C SER A 337 -10.75 12.51 2.65
N ALA A 338 -10.62 13.81 2.94
CA ALA A 338 -9.53 14.31 3.79
C ALA A 338 -9.60 13.72 5.21
N LEU A 339 -10.79 13.62 5.80
CA LEU A 339 -10.99 13.06 7.13
C LEU A 339 -10.61 11.56 7.16
N GLY A 340 -11.06 10.79 6.16
CA GLY A 340 -10.78 9.35 6.07
C GLY A 340 -9.28 9.08 5.94
N VAL A 341 -8.63 9.71 4.97
CA VAL A 341 -7.19 9.53 4.72
C VAL A 341 -6.35 9.99 5.91
N ALA A 342 -6.64 11.18 6.49
CA ALA A 342 -5.85 11.72 7.60
C ALA A 342 -5.95 10.84 8.85
N SER A 343 -7.17 10.40 9.21
CA SER A 343 -7.40 9.64 10.43
C SER A 343 -6.77 8.25 10.36
N SER A 344 -6.98 7.53 9.26
CA SER A 344 -6.42 6.19 9.06
C SER A 344 -4.90 6.21 8.93
N MET A 345 -4.34 7.11 8.13
CA MET A 345 -2.88 7.21 7.95
C MET A 345 -2.18 7.53 9.27
N LEU A 346 -2.70 8.47 10.07
CA LEU A 346 -2.09 8.84 11.34
C LEU A 346 -2.09 7.66 12.32
N LEU A 347 -3.22 6.96 12.46
CA LEU A 347 -3.31 5.81 13.35
C LEU A 347 -2.38 4.68 12.90
N CYS A 348 -2.39 4.33 11.62
CA CYS A 348 -1.50 3.30 11.09
C CYS A 348 -0.02 3.65 11.29
N ALA A 349 0.37 4.91 11.08
CA ALA A 349 1.73 5.38 11.33
C ALA A 349 2.12 5.21 12.80
N LEU A 350 1.23 5.60 13.73
CA LEU A 350 1.49 5.49 15.17
C LEU A 350 1.44 4.04 15.70
N CYS A 351 0.73 3.14 15.02
CA CYS A 351 0.78 1.71 15.32
C CYS A 351 2.03 1.02 14.75
N GLY A 352 2.83 1.72 13.94
CA GLY A 352 4.11 1.21 13.42
C GLY A 352 4.02 0.49 12.08
N ALA A 353 3.04 0.79 11.25
CA ALA A 353 2.93 0.22 9.90
C ALA A 353 4.21 0.43 9.09
N GLU A 354 4.67 -0.58 8.35
CA GLU A 354 5.80 -0.45 7.40
C GLU A 354 5.37 0.21 6.10
N THR A 355 4.16 -0.07 5.66
CA THR A 355 3.62 0.52 4.43
C THR A 355 2.16 0.90 4.60
N VAL A 356 1.74 1.94 3.87
CA VAL A 356 0.34 2.35 3.75
C VAL A 356 0.02 2.64 2.29
N SER A 357 -1.10 2.12 1.79
CA SER A 357 -1.63 2.39 0.45
C SER A 357 -2.95 3.16 0.52
N GLY A 358 -3.47 3.54 -0.65
CA GLY A 358 -4.73 4.25 -0.78
C GLY A 358 -4.59 5.71 -1.15
N LEU A 359 -3.36 6.20 -1.42
CA LEU A 359 -3.17 7.60 -1.78
C LEU A 359 -3.58 7.85 -3.24
N GLY A 360 -4.30 8.93 -3.46
CA GLY A 360 -4.91 9.25 -4.74
C GLY A 360 -6.25 8.55 -5.01
N LEU A 361 -6.69 7.66 -4.12
CA LEU A 361 -7.90 6.87 -4.24
C LEU A 361 -9.18 7.70 -4.05
N ARG A 362 -10.19 7.41 -4.89
CA ARG A 362 -11.56 7.94 -4.78
C ARG A 362 -12.55 6.83 -5.15
N GLU A 363 -13.79 6.97 -4.71
CA GLU A 363 -14.90 6.05 -5.02
C GLU A 363 -14.55 4.57 -4.82
N THR A 364 -13.98 4.21 -3.70
CA THR A 364 -13.68 2.81 -3.35
C THR A 364 -13.02 2.05 -4.52
N CYS A 365 -11.84 2.53 -4.96
CA CYS A 365 -11.00 1.96 -6.04
C CYS A 365 -11.56 2.11 -7.47
N THR A 366 -12.62 2.88 -7.72
CA THR A 366 -13.15 3.05 -9.07
C THR A 366 -12.48 4.21 -9.81
N LEU A 367 -12.27 5.33 -9.15
CA LEU A 367 -11.75 6.57 -9.71
C LEU A 367 -10.42 6.94 -9.05
N LEU A 368 -9.39 7.11 -9.85
CA LEU A 368 -8.09 7.63 -9.41
C LEU A 368 -7.63 8.75 -10.35
N THR A 369 -7.07 9.80 -9.74
CA THR A 369 -6.58 10.95 -10.47
C THR A 369 -5.23 11.42 -9.93
N PRO A 370 -4.34 11.95 -10.78
CA PRO A 370 -3.00 12.36 -10.34
C PRO A 370 -3.02 13.58 -9.41
N GLU A 371 -3.97 14.51 -9.55
CA GLU A 371 -4.11 15.66 -8.64
C GLU A 371 -4.58 15.26 -7.24
N SER A 372 -5.36 14.18 -7.13
CA SER A 372 -5.74 13.64 -5.82
C SER A 372 -4.51 13.16 -5.05
N LEU A 373 -3.53 12.56 -5.74
CA LEU A 373 -2.26 12.17 -5.14
C LEU A 373 -1.46 13.39 -4.65
N VAL A 374 -1.46 14.48 -5.41
CA VAL A 374 -0.80 15.72 -4.98
C VAL A 374 -1.50 16.32 -3.76
N LEU A 375 -2.83 16.29 -3.69
CA LEU A 375 -3.57 16.73 -2.49
C LEU A 375 -3.22 15.91 -1.25
N ASP A 376 -3.08 14.59 -1.39
CA ASP A 376 -2.76 13.71 -0.27
C ASP A 376 -1.36 13.98 0.30
N SER A 377 -0.48 14.72 -0.42
CA SER A 377 0.80 15.20 0.13
C SER A 377 0.64 16.14 1.33
N GLU A 378 -0.46 16.88 1.41
CA GLU A 378 -0.78 17.74 2.55
C GLU A 378 -1.07 16.91 3.80
N ILE A 379 -1.86 15.85 3.62
CA ILE A 379 -2.18 14.91 4.69
C ILE A 379 -0.92 14.20 5.17
N TYR A 380 -0.08 13.74 4.24
CA TYR A 380 1.22 13.16 4.57
C TYR A 380 2.08 14.11 5.42
N ASN A 381 2.21 15.39 5.05
CA ASN A 381 3.00 16.36 5.78
C ASN A 381 2.47 16.60 7.20
N MET A 382 1.15 16.59 7.37
CA MET A 382 0.50 16.69 8.66
C MET A 382 0.81 15.46 9.53
N VAL A 383 0.69 14.25 8.97
CA VAL A 383 0.98 12.98 9.65
C VAL A 383 2.47 12.89 10.00
N LEU A 384 3.37 13.22 9.06
CA LEU A 384 4.82 13.28 9.29
C LEU A 384 5.17 14.17 10.49
N SER A 385 4.61 15.38 10.53
CA SER A 385 4.85 16.35 11.60
C SER A 385 4.28 15.87 12.95
N SER A 386 3.11 15.22 12.93
CA SER A 386 2.48 14.70 14.14
C SER A 386 3.22 13.48 14.69
N ALA A 387 3.65 12.57 13.84
CA ALA A 387 4.40 11.37 14.22
C ALA A 387 5.81 11.68 14.73
N ALA A 388 6.40 12.81 14.34
CA ALA A 388 7.71 13.26 14.84
C ALA A 388 7.70 13.63 16.33
N GLY A 389 6.52 13.84 16.94
CA GLY A 389 6.37 14.16 18.36
C GLY A 389 6.94 15.53 18.76
N LEU A 390 7.35 15.65 20.02
CA LEU A 390 7.83 16.91 20.60
C LEU A 390 9.27 16.75 21.11
N SER A 391 10.14 17.69 20.72
CA SER A 391 11.44 17.84 21.37
C SER A 391 11.27 18.70 22.65
N ILE A 392 11.70 18.18 23.78
CA ILE A 392 11.65 18.89 25.07
C ILE A 392 13.08 19.04 25.60
N ASP A 393 13.64 20.22 25.41
CA ASP A 393 14.98 20.59 25.83
C ASP A 393 15.03 22.06 26.28
N LYS A 394 16.21 22.55 26.68
CA LYS A 394 16.39 23.92 27.16
C LYS A 394 16.01 24.96 26.08
N GLU A 395 16.31 24.69 24.81
CA GLU A 395 16.02 25.60 23.70
C GLU A 395 14.51 25.66 23.44
N THR A 396 13.88 24.50 23.29
CA THR A 396 12.44 24.39 22.95
C THR A 396 11.53 24.83 24.09
N LEU A 397 11.92 24.64 25.34
CA LEU A 397 11.22 25.20 26.51
C LEU A 397 11.34 26.70 26.63
N ALA A 398 12.39 27.32 26.08
CA ALA A 398 12.58 28.78 25.97
C ALA A 398 12.39 29.53 27.28
N ILE A 399 12.74 28.96 28.45
CA ILE A 399 12.45 29.54 29.79
C ILE A 399 13.05 30.92 29.96
N ASP A 400 14.29 31.16 29.48
CA ASP A 400 14.95 32.46 29.61
C ASP A 400 14.25 33.56 28.79
N ILE A 401 13.66 33.17 27.65
CA ILE A 401 12.87 34.06 26.80
C ILE A 401 11.52 34.37 27.43
N ILE A 402 10.89 33.36 28.04
CA ILE A 402 9.63 33.55 28.79
C ILE A 402 9.84 34.50 29.95
N LYS A 403 10.92 34.32 30.72
CA LYS A 403 11.29 35.25 31.81
C LYS A 403 11.54 36.67 31.31
N LYS A 404 12.22 36.83 30.17
CA LYS A 404 12.51 38.12 29.56
C LYS A 404 11.25 38.85 29.09
N VAL A 405 10.31 38.14 28.50
CA VAL A 405 9.05 38.71 27.99
C VAL A 405 8.10 39.05 29.14
N GLY A 406 8.01 38.20 30.15
CA GLY A 406 7.18 38.43 31.32
C GLY A 406 5.66 38.33 31.05
N PRO A 407 4.86 38.45 32.10
CA PRO A 407 3.40 38.40 32.00
C PRO A 407 2.85 39.58 31.17
N GLY A 408 1.93 39.28 30.23
CA GLY A 408 1.27 40.29 29.38
C GLY A 408 2.13 40.83 28.22
N GLY A 409 3.37 40.32 28.05
CA GLY A 409 4.22 40.67 26.92
C GLY A 409 3.88 39.84 25.65
N HIS A 410 4.70 39.99 24.59
CA HIS A 410 4.56 39.25 23.35
C HIS A 410 5.92 38.77 22.82
N PHE A 411 5.91 37.62 22.06
CA PHE A 411 7.13 36.98 21.60
C PHE A 411 7.55 37.38 20.18
N LEU A 412 6.77 38.18 19.44
CA LEU A 412 7.00 38.55 18.03
C LEU A 412 8.40 39.11 17.74
N ASN A 413 8.96 39.87 18.68
CA ASN A 413 10.26 40.52 18.54
C ASN A 413 11.46 39.66 18.97
N GLN A 414 11.21 38.44 19.44
CA GLN A 414 12.29 37.56 19.91
C GLN A 414 12.96 36.83 18.72
N PRO A 415 14.31 36.80 18.69
CA PRO A 415 15.04 36.05 17.66
C PRO A 415 14.63 34.57 17.60
N HIS A 416 14.49 33.93 18.75
CA HIS A 416 14.00 32.55 18.90
C HIS A 416 12.66 32.31 18.18
N THR A 417 11.68 33.18 18.37
CA THR A 417 10.39 33.09 17.68
C THR A 417 10.55 33.12 16.17
N ARG A 418 11.39 34.02 15.64
CA ARG A 418 11.64 34.14 14.20
C ARG A 418 12.35 32.90 13.65
N GLU A 419 13.28 32.33 14.40
CA GLU A 419 13.99 31.11 14.00
C GLU A 419 13.05 29.90 13.94
N HIS A 420 12.26 29.68 14.98
CA HIS A 420 11.34 28.57 15.04
C HIS A 420 10.16 28.68 14.06
N LEU A 421 9.67 29.91 13.80
CA LEU A 421 8.64 30.13 12.78
C LEU A 421 9.12 29.77 11.36
N ARG A 422 10.42 30.03 11.07
CA ARG A 422 11.01 29.66 9.76
C ARG A 422 11.17 28.16 9.57
N LYS A 423 11.30 27.41 10.67
CA LYS A 423 11.43 25.93 10.63
C LYS A 423 10.07 25.23 10.54
N ARG A 424 8.96 25.95 10.74
CA ARG A 424 7.64 25.37 10.61
C ARG A 424 7.37 25.02 9.16
N VAL A 425 6.96 23.78 8.93
CA VAL A 425 6.47 23.35 7.64
C VAL A 425 5.06 23.92 7.47
N PHE A 426 4.91 24.85 6.52
CA PHE A 426 3.61 25.31 6.06
C PHE A 426 3.29 24.58 4.76
N SER A 427 2.03 24.20 4.60
CA SER A 427 1.52 23.62 3.39
C SER A 427 1.66 24.55 2.19
N ASP A 428 2.26 24.09 1.12
CA ASP A 428 2.35 24.82 -0.14
C ASP A 428 1.04 24.80 -0.93
N LEU A 429 0.09 23.95 -0.56
CA LEU A 429 -1.23 23.83 -1.22
C LEU A 429 -2.29 24.63 -0.45
N THR A 430 -2.47 24.34 0.83
CA THR A 430 -3.59 24.91 1.63
C THR A 430 -3.33 26.35 2.10
N PHE A 431 -2.06 26.78 2.20
CA PHE A 431 -1.70 28.14 2.64
C PHE A 431 -1.17 29.05 1.52
N GLN A 432 -1.39 28.69 0.26
CA GLN A 432 -1.00 29.56 -0.84
C GLN A 432 -1.94 30.77 -0.92
N LEU A 433 -1.35 31.98 -0.86
CA LEU A 433 -2.11 33.23 -0.85
C LEU A 433 -2.48 33.69 -2.26
N ASN A 434 -3.70 34.18 -2.42
CA ASN A 434 -4.10 34.96 -3.61
C ASN A 434 -3.42 36.34 -3.60
N PRO A 435 -3.09 36.91 -4.76
CA PRO A 435 -2.57 38.27 -4.87
C PRO A 435 -3.49 39.35 -4.25
N GLY A 436 -4.79 39.10 -4.22
CA GLY A 436 -5.81 39.96 -3.64
C GLY A 436 -6.12 39.71 -2.14
N GLY A 437 -5.41 38.80 -1.51
CA GLY A 437 -5.67 38.32 -0.14
C GLY A 437 -6.58 37.09 -0.08
N GLY A 438 -6.52 36.40 1.05
CA GLY A 438 -7.18 35.09 1.22
C GLY A 438 -6.37 33.94 0.61
N TYR A 439 -6.79 32.70 0.89
CA TYR A 439 -6.12 31.50 0.41
C TYR A 439 -6.71 31.05 -0.92
N ARG A 440 -5.87 30.42 -1.76
CA ARG A 440 -6.30 29.76 -2.98
C ARG A 440 -7.04 28.45 -2.66
N ASP A 441 -7.85 27.97 -3.60
CA ASP A 441 -8.43 26.62 -3.52
C ASP A 441 -7.29 25.58 -3.64
N PRO A 442 -7.11 24.69 -2.65
CA PRO A 442 -6.06 23.66 -2.70
C PRO A 442 -6.19 22.72 -3.90
N ILE A 443 -7.41 22.47 -4.37
CA ILE A 443 -7.67 21.62 -5.53
C ILE A 443 -7.10 22.26 -6.80
N GLU A 444 -7.35 23.56 -7.01
CA GLU A 444 -6.77 24.31 -8.16
C GLU A 444 -5.24 24.30 -8.11
N VAL A 445 -4.65 24.50 -6.92
CA VAL A 445 -3.20 24.47 -6.75
C VAL A 445 -2.63 23.08 -7.03
N ALA A 446 -3.33 22.01 -6.60
CA ALA A 446 -2.91 20.64 -6.87
C ALA A 446 -2.97 20.30 -8.38
N ILE A 447 -3.98 20.79 -9.09
CA ILE A 447 -4.09 20.65 -10.55
C ILE A 447 -2.90 21.33 -11.24
N GLU A 448 -2.63 22.60 -10.94
CA GLU A 448 -1.48 23.34 -11.50
C GLU A 448 -0.14 22.64 -11.17
N LYS A 449 0.01 22.12 -9.95
CA LYS A 449 1.22 21.39 -9.56
C LYS A 449 1.36 20.09 -10.35
N THR A 450 0.27 19.38 -10.57
CA THR A 450 0.25 18.15 -11.35
C THR A 450 0.62 18.42 -12.82
N GLU A 451 0.06 19.45 -13.42
CA GLU A 451 0.42 19.89 -14.78
C GLU A 451 1.90 20.20 -14.88
N TRP A 452 2.41 20.99 -13.93
CA TRP A 452 3.83 21.33 -13.90
C TRP A 452 4.71 20.07 -13.79
N ILE A 453 4.35 19.09 -12.93
CA ILE A 453 5.09 17.83 -12.80
C ILE A 453 5.11 17.10 -14.14
N LEU A 454 3.97 16.95 -14.78
CA LEU A 454 3.85 16.24 -16.06
C LEU A 454 4.61 16.91 -17.22
N GLU A 455 4.84 18.22 -17.16
CA GLU A 455 5.62 18.97 -18.14
C GLU A 455 7.12 18.95 -17.86
N ASN A 456 7.52 18.88 -16.59
CA ASN A 456 8.91 19.14 -16.18
C ASN A 456 9.63 17.95 -15.56
N HIS A 457 8.91 16.90 -15.11
CA HIS A 457 9.52 15.72 -14.50
C HIS A 457 9.50 14.52 -15.44
N TYR A 458 10.68 14.01 -15.73
CA TYR A 458 10.93 12.80 -16.51
C TYR A 458 12.00 12.00 -15.78
N PRO A 459 11.64 10.88 -15.11
CA PRO A 459 12.61 10.06 -14.39
C PRO A 459 13.66 9.48 -15.32
N GLU A 460 14.75 8.99 -14.75
CA GLU A 460 15.79 8.31 -15.50
C GLU A 460 15.18 7.19 -16.36
N PRO A 461 15.43 7.18 -17.68
CA PRO A 461 14.86 6.16 -18.56
C PRO A 461 15.48 4.78 -18.31
N LEU A 462 14.75 3.74 -18.65
CA LEU A 462 15.33 2.39 -18.74
C LEU A 462 16.45 2.34 -19.76
N LEU A 463 17.42 1.44 -19.56
CA LEU A 463 18.46 1.16 -20.54
C LEU A 463 17.83 0.65 -21.84
N GLU A 464 18.45 0.95 -22.99
CA GLU A 464 17.92 0.58 -24.29
C GLU A 464 17.78 -0.95 -24.49
N ASN A 465 18.66 -1.74 -23.90
CA ASN A 465 18.51 -3.20 -23.86
C ASN A 465 17.29 -3.64 -23.03
N GLN A 466 17.10 -3.04 -21.84
CA GLN A 466 15.94 -3.35 -20.98
C GLN A 466 14.61 -3.01 -21.69
N LYS A 467 14.53 -1.85 -22.34
CA LYS A 467 13.34 -1.47 -23.15
C LYS A 467 13.06 -2.51 -24.23
N LYS A 468 14.09 -2.94 -24.96
CA LYS A 468 13.94 -3.93 -26.04
C LYS A 468 13.46 -5.29 -25.50
N GLU A 469 14.05 -5.76 -24.39
CA GLU A 469 13.65 -7.02 -23.77
C GLU A 469 12.23 -6.98 -23.25
N ILE A 470 11.82 -5.91 -22.54
CA ILE A 470 10.42 -5.72 -22.08
C ILE A 470 9.46 -5.72 -23.26
N GLN A 471 9.78 -5.03 -24.35
CA GLN A 471 8.94 -5.00 -25.56
C GLN A 471 8.83 -6.37 -26.24
N GLN A 472 9.87 -7.21 -26.16
CA GLN A 472 9.83 -8.59 -26.64
C GLN A 472 8.92 -9.47 -25.78
N ILE A 473 9.02 -9.32 -24.45
CA ILE A 473 8.14 -10.01 -23.48
C ILE A 473 6.67 -9.64 -23.74
N LEU A 474 6.36 -8.35 -23.86
CA LEU A 474 5.00 -7.88 -24.15
C LEU A 474 4.46 -8.47 -25.46
N LYS A 475 5.24 -8.41 -26.54
CA LYS A 475 4.82 -8.99 -27.83
C LYS A 475 4.59 -10.50 -27.78
N ALA A 476 5.35 -11.20 -26.95
CA ALA A 476 5.14 -12.65 -26.74
C ALA A 476 3.85 -12.90 -25.97
N ALA A 477 3.64 -12.14 -24.89
CA ALA A 477 2.43 -12.23 -24.07
C ALA A 477 1.16 -11.87 -24.86
N ASP A 478 1.19 -10.77 -25.64
CA ASP A 478 0.06 -10.35 -26.47
C ASP A 478 -0.35 -11.45 -27.47
N ARG A 479 0.62 -12.13 -28.08
CA ARG A 479 0.35 -13.24 -29.01
C ARG A 479 -0.15 -14.52 -28.36
N GLU A 480 0.25 -14.79 -27.13
CA GLU A 480 -0.11 -16.02 -26.42
C GLU A 480 -1.47 -15.90 -25.73
N LEU A 481 -1.82 -14.69 -25.27
CA LEU A 481 -2.99 -14.45 -24.42
C LEU A 481 -4.17 -13.84 -25.20
N GLU A 482 -3.96 -13.34 -26.45
CA GLU A 482 -5.04 -13.02 -27.40
C GLU A 482 -5.78 -14.31 -27.80
#